data_2f90ab6e7c9203be2955f31266bd43b7
#
_entry.id   2f90ab6e7c9203be2955f31266bd43b7
#
_cell.length_a   1.000
_cell.length_b   1.000
_cell.length_c   1.000
_cell.angle_alpha   90.00
_cell.angle_beta   90.00
_cell.angle_gamma   90.00
#
_symmetry.space_group_name_H-M   'P 1'
#
loop_
_entity.id
_entity.type
_entity.pdbx_description
1 polymer ?
#
loop_
_entity_poly.entity_id
_entity_poly.type
_entity_poly.pdbx_seq_one_letter_code
_entity_poly.pdbx_strand_id
1 'polypeptide(L)'
;MRALLTSKWTKVAVFLLCLIPFGDLVWRIIKSDLGANPVEFLQHATGDWTLRFLVFTLCITPFRKLFKLPDLIRFRRMLGLFAFFYVCLHFITYLGPDQQFDLAGMWKDVAKRPFITVGFAGFVLLIPLAITSTAGWIRRLGGKRWQMLHRSIYFTAVFGVIHYYWLVKSDVRKPVFYGALVGILLLWRLGDWFFKRGSAVAVKLSPQRAPANSTQ
;
A
#
# COMPACT_ATOMS: atom_id res chain seq x y z
N MET A 1 -22.99 -7.95 -11.40
CA MET A 1 -21.84 -7.36 -10.66
C MET A 1 -20.58 -8.23 -10.72
N ARG A 2 -20.63 -9.55 -10.44
CA ARG A 2 -19.45 -10.45 -10.54
C ARG A 2 -18.86 -10.47 -11.96
N ALA A 3 -19.65 -10.61 -13.01
CA ALA A 3 -19.19 -10.62 -14.41
C ALA A 3 -18.40 -9.36 -14.77
N LEU A 4 -18.83 -8.19 -14.30
CA LEU A 4 -18.10 -6.94 -14.50
C LEU A 4 -16.73 -6.95 -13.78
N LEU A 5 -16.68 -7.37 -12.54
CA LEU A 5 -15.41 -7.42 -11.77
C LEU A 5 -14.41 -8.44 -12.34
N THR A 6 -14.87 -9.51 -13.00
CA THR A 6 -14.01 -10.53 -13.61
C THR A 6 -13.53 -10.17 -15.04
N SER A 7 -14.15 -9.18 -15.68
CA SER A 7 -13.80 -8.73 -17.03
C SER A 7 -12.35 -8.23 -17.12
N LYS A 8 -11.72 -8.52 -18.26
CA LYS A 8 -10.40 -7.95 -18.60
C LYS A 8 -10.49 -6.43 -18.79
N TRP A 9 -11.60 -5.95 -19.34
CA TRP A 9 -11.83 -4.53 -19.58
C TRP A 9 -11.93 -3.71 -18.30
N THR A 10 -12.57 -4.25 -17.25
CA THR A 10 -12.59 -3.59 -15.93
C THR A 10 -11.19 -3.44 -15.36
N LYS A 11 -10.32 -4.46 -15.53
CA LYS A 11 -8.94 -4.36 -15.10
C LYS A 11 -8.16 -3.28 -15.89
N VAL A 12 -8.38 -3.19 -17.19
CA VAL A 12 -7.78 -2.14 -18.04
C VAL A 12 -8.30 -0.77 -17.63
N ALA A 13 -9.61 -0.62 -17.42
CA ALA A 13 -10.20 0.65 -16.98
C ALA A 13 -9.61 1.10 -15.63
N VAL A 14 -9.54 0.22 -14.64
CA VAL A 14 -8.92 0.55 -13.33
C VAL A 14 -7.43 0.90 -13.48
N PHE A 15 -6.70 0.21 -14.36
CA PHE A 15 -5.30 0.54 -14.65
C PHE A 15 -5.15 1.95 -15.22
N LEU A 16 -5.99 2.31 -16.21
CA LEU A 16 -5.98 3.66 -16.80
C LEU A 16 -6.39 4.73 -15.79
N LEU A 17 -7.40 4.45 -14.95
CA LEU A 17 -7.78 5.35 -13.85
C LEU A 17 -6.63 5.59 -12.87
N CYS A 18 -5.83 4.56 -12.57
CA CYS A 18 -4.65 4.71 -11.71
C CYS A 18 -3.54 5.55 -12.36
N LEU A 19 -3.51 5.70 -13.69
CA LEU A 19 -2.56 6.54 -14.41
C LEU A 19 -3.01 8.00 -14.54
N ILE A 20 -4.29 8.32 -14.33
CA ILE A 20 -4.81 9.69 -14.45
C ILE A 20 -3.98 10.70 -13.64
N PRO A 21 -3.64 10.45 -12.36
CA PRO A 21 -2.84 11.41 -11.59
C PRO A 21 -1.45 11.65 -12.18
N PHE A 22 -0.84 10.63 -12.75
CA PHE A 22 0.45 10.78 -13.44
C PHE A 22 0.27 11.62 -14.71
N GLY A 23 -0.78 11.37 -15.49
CA GLY A 23 -1.09 12.18 -16.67
C GLY A 23 -1.35 13.65 -16.34
N ASP A 24 -2.07 13.94 -15.23
CA ASP A 24 -2.27 15.31 -14.73
C ASP A 24 -0.95 15.97 -14.35
N LEU A 25 -0.06 15.26 -13.64
CA LEU A 25 1.26 15.78 -13.29
C LEU A 25 2.10 16.12 -14.54
N VAL A 26 2.14 15.21 -15.53
CA VAL A 26 2.85 15.46 -16.80
C VAL A 26 2.25 16.65 -17.54
N TRP A 27 0.92 16.74 -17.59
CA TRP A 27 0.23 17.87 -18.22
C TRP A 27 0.58 19.21 -17.56
N ARG A 28 0.58 19.28 -16.23
CA ARG A 28 0.98 20.48 -15.46
C ARG A 28 2.43 20.85 -15.68
N ILE A 29 3.34 19.87 -15.77
CA ILE A 29 4.76 20.11 -16.12
C ILE A 29 4.86 20.77 -17.51
N ILE A 30 4.17 20.22 -18.52
CA ILE A 30 4.19 20.76 -19.89
C ILE A 30 3.61 22.19 -19.96
N LYS A 31 2.57 22.45 -19.16
CA LYS A 31 1.93 23.78 -19.10
C LYS A 31 2.64 24.77 -18.18
N SER A 32 3.72 24.36 -17.49
CA SER A 32 4.39 25.15 -16.45
C SER A 32 3.43 25.62 -15.34
N ASP A 33 2.39 24.82 -15.05
CA ASP A 33 1.34 25.10 -14.05
C ASP A 33 1.61 24.30 -12.76
N LEU A 34 2.77 24.52 -12.16
CA LEU A 34 3.19 23.88 -10.92
C LEU A 34 3.21 24.83 -9.71
N GLY A 35 2.79 26.10 -9.93
CA GLY A 35 2.79 27.13 -8.91
C GLY A 35 4.18 27.71 -8.62
N ALA A 36 4.30 28.40 -7.50
CA ALA A 36 5.52 29.15 -7.14
C ALA A 36 6.71 28.25 -6.78
N ASN A 37 6.45 27.03 -6.26
CA ASN A 37 7.49 26.04 -5.94
C ASN A 37 7.20 24.71 -6.62
N PRO A 38 7.66 24.53 -7.89
CA PRO A 38 7.39 23.31 -8.66
C PRO A 38 7.90 22.02 -8.01
N VAL A 39 9.07 22.07 -7.37
CA VAL A 39 9.68 20.89 -6.73
C VAL A 39 8.84 20.42 -5.55
N GLU A 40 8.44 21.33 -4.68
CA GLU A 40 7.59 21.05 -3.54
C GLU A 40 6.23 20.51 -3.98
N PHE A 41 5.62 21.13 -5.00
CA PHE A 41 4.36 20.64 -5.56
C PHE A 41 4.46 19.18 -6.03
N LEU A 42 5.49 18.84 -6.81
CA LEU A 42 5.70 17.49 -7.33
C LEU A 42 5.97 16.48 -6.20
N GLN A 43 6.76 16.87 -5.19
CA GLN A 43 7.02 16.03 -4.02
C GLN A 43 5.72 15.75 -3.26
N HIS A 44 4.95 16.78 -2.93
CA HIS A 44 3.68 16.60 -2.23
C HIS A 44 2.68 15.78 -3.04
N ALA A 45 2.52 16.07 -4.33
CA ALA A 45 1.56 15.36 -5.19
C ALA A 45 1.90 13.88 -5.35
N THR A 46 3.18 13.54 -5.60
CA THR A 46 3.62 12.14 -5.74
C THR A 46 3.56 11.37 -4.43
N GLY A 47 3.91 12.02 -3.31
CA GLY A 47 3.80 11.46 -1.96
C GLY A 47 2.34 11.19 -1.55
N ASP A 48 1.45 12.14 -1.78
CA ASP A 48 0.00 12.00 -1.54
C ASP A 48 -0.58 10.81 -2.32
N TRP A 49 -0.24 10.66 -3.61
CA TRP A 49 -0.71 9.54 -4.42
C TRP A 49 -0.12 8.21 -3.97
N THR A 50 1.14 8.17 -3.54
CA THR A 50 1.73 6.98 -2.92
C THR A 50 0.90 6.51 -1.74
N LEU A 51 0.59 7.42 -0.81
CA LEU A 51 -0.17 7.09 0.39
C LEU A 51 -1.62 6.69 0.08
N ARG A 52 -2.27 7.35 -0.89
CA ARG A 52 -3.60 6.96 -1.38
C ARG A 52 -3.60 5.52 -1.92
N PHE A 53 -2.64 5.15 -2.76
CA PHE A 53 -2.56 3.79 -3.31
C PHE A 53 -2.20 2.74 -2.24
N LEU A 54 -1.41 3.09 -1.23
CA LEU A 54 -1.21 2.23 -0.06
C LEU A 54 -2.54 1.98 0.68
N VAL A 55 -3.29 3.04 0.97
CA VAL A 55 -4.61 2.94 1.61
C VAL A 55 -5.57 2.13 0.75
N PHE A 56 -5.70 2.39 -0.56
CA PHE A 56 -6.54 1.60 -1.47
C PHE A 56 -6.17 0.12 -1.45
N THR A 57 -4.87 -0.20 -1.49
CA THR A 57 -4.38 -1.58 -1.39
C THR A 57 -4.80 -2.25 -0.09
N LEU A 58 -4.77 -1.50 1.01
CA LEU A 58 -5.21 -1.98 2.32
C LEU A 58 -6.75 -2.11 2.40
N CYS A 59 -7.51 -1.25 1.76
CA CYS A 59 -8.97 -1.29 1.73
C CYS A 59 -9.54 -2.53 1.02
N ILE A 60 -8.85 -3.10 0.03
CA ILE A 60 -9.36 -4.23 -0.75
C ILE A 60 -9.81 -5.40 0.14
N THR A 61 -9.08 -5.71 1.21
CA THR A 61 -9.40 -6.87 2.05
C THR A 61 -10.66 -6.68 2.90
N PRO A 62 -10.85 -5.56 3.65
CA PRO A 62 -12.09 -5.31 4.35
C PRO A 62 -13.28 -5.16 3.39
N PHE A 63 -13.16 -4.41 2.30
CA PHE A 63 -14.24 -4.25 1.32
C PHE A 63 -14.68 -5.59 0.71
N ARG A 64 -13.72 -6.45 0.33
CA ARG A 64 -14.02 -7.78 -0.17
C ARG A 64 -14.88 -8.60 0.80
N LYS A 65 -14.61 -8.50 2.10
CA LYS A 65 -15.34 -9.25 3.13
C LYS A 65 -16.70 -8.62 3.43
N LEU A 66 -16.73 -7.30 3.60
CA LEU A 66 -17.96 -6.56 3.95
C LEU A 66 -19.01 -6.70 2.85
N PHE A 67 -18.62 -6.49 1.59
CA PHE A 67 -19.54 -6.54 0.45
C PHE A 67 -19.66 -7.95 -0.18
N LYS A 68 -19.01 -8.97 0.39
CA LYS A 68 -19.01 -10.36 -0.14
C LYS A 68 -18.58 -10.45 -1.61
N LEU A 69 -17.58 -9.63 -2.01
CA LEU A 69 -17.06 -9.53 -3.37
C LEU A 69 -15.65 -10.15 -3.47
N PRO A 70 -15.53 -11.49 -3.60
CA PRO A 70 -14.24 -12.18 -3.59
C PRO A 70 -13.30 -11.70 -4.71
N ASP A 71 -13.86 -11.29 -5.85
CA ASP A 71 -13.12 -10.89 -7.05
C ASP A 71 -12.33 -9.60 -6.90
N LEU A 72 -12.64 -8.75 -5.91
CA LEU A 72 -11.87 -7.53 -5.62
C LEU A 72 -10.38 -7.79 -5.33
N ILE A 73 -10.03 -9.00 -4.86
CA ILE A 73 -8.64 -9.36 -4.55
C ILE A 73 -7.70 -9.20 -5.77
N ARG A 74 -8.23 -9.29 -7.00
CA ARG A 74 -7.48 -9.14 -8.25
C ARG A 74 -6.79 -7.77 -8.37
N PHE A 75 -7.43 -6.73 -7.81
CA PHE A 75 -6.95 -5.35 -7.91
C PHE A 75 -5.89 -5.03 -6.86
N ARG A 76 -5.82 -5.80 -5.76
CA ARG A 76 -4.89 -5.54 -4.66
C ARG A 76 -3.43 -5.47 -5.13
N ARG A 77 -3.00 -6.42 -5.98
CA ARG A 77 -1.63 -6.45 -6.50
C ARG A 77 -1.35 -5.26 -7.40
N MET A 78 -2.29 -4.91 -8.27
CA MET A 78 -2.17 -3.77 -9.18
C MET A 78 -2.07 -2.45 -8.42
N LEU A 79 -2.95 -2.22 -7.45
CA LEU A 79 -2.92 -1.02 -6.61
C LEU A 79 -1.62 -0.92 -5.79
N GLY A 80 -1.10 -2.05 -5.28
CA GLY A 80 0.20 -2.08 -4.60
C GLY A 80 1.36 -1.74 -5.52
N LEU A 81 1.33 -2.16 -6.78
CA LEU A 81 2.33 -1.79 -7.78
C LEU A 81 2.21 -0.30 -8.18
N PHE A 82 1.01 0.27 -8.19
CA PHE A 82 0.84 1.72 -8.37
C PHE A 82 1.36 2.50 -7.16
N ALA A 83 1.21 2.00 -5.93
CA ALA A 83 1.86 2.61 -4.78
C ALA A 83 3.40 2.64 -4.95
N PHE A 84 3.98 1.54 -5.46
CA PHE A 84 5.41 1.49 -5.77
C PHE A 84 5.79 2.44 -6.91
N PHE A 85 4.99 2.53 -7.97
CA PHE A 85 5.22 3.46 -9.07
C PHE A 85 5.27 4.91 -8.58
N TYR A 86 4.26 5.34 -7.79
CA TYR A 86 4.22 6.70 -7.28
C TYR A 86 5.30 7.00 -6.26
N VAL A 87 5.74 6.04 -5.43
CA VAL A 87 6.87 6.27 -4.52
C VAL A 87 8.20 6.36 -5.28
N CYS A 88 8.35 5.66 -6.42
CA CYS A 88 9.51 5.86 -7.29
C CYS A 88 9.52 7.28 -7.87
N LEU A 89 8.38 7.79 -8.33
CA LEU A 89 8.27 9.18 -8.78
C LEU A 89 8.61 10.17 -7.64
N HIS A 90 8.06 9.91 -6.45
CA HIS A 90 8.36 10.72 -5.26
C HIS A 90 9.86 10.73 -4.92
N PHE A 91 10.50 9.58 -4.96
CA PHE A 91 11.93 9.47 -4.72
C PHE A 91 12.76 10.17 -5.83
N ILE A 92 12.34 10.06 -7.09
CA ILE A 92 12.99 10.74 -8.23
C ILE A 92 12.85 12.26 -8.10
N THR A 93 11.71 12.78 -7.69
CA THR A 93 11.53 14.23 -7.47
C THR A 93 12.37 14.74 -6.30
N TYR A 94 12.61 13.91 -5.28
CA TYR A 94 13.56 14.23 -4.21
C TYR A 94 15.02 14.19 -4.71
N LEU A 95 15.43 13.09 -5.36
CA LEU A 95 16.82 12.91 -5.77
C LEU A 95 17.24 13.85 -6.92
N GLY A 96 16.37 14.10 -7.89
CA GLY A 96 16.64 14.93 -9.05
C GLY A 96 16.49 16.43 -8.74
N PRO A 97 15.27 16.98 -8.79
CA PRO A 97 15.06 18.42 -8.64
C PRO A 97 15.47 18.99 -7.28
N ASP A 98 15.33 18.25 -6.18
CA ASP A 98 15.63 18.74 -4.83
C ASP A 98 17.12 18.56 -4.48
N GLN A 99 17.67 17.36 -4.65
CA GLN A 99 19.06 17.04 -4.31
C GLN A 99 20.04 17.17 -5.50
N GLN A 100 19.57 17.52 -6.71
CA GLN A 100 20.41 17.68 -7.91
C GLN A 100 21.31 16.46 -8.17
N PHE A 101 20.82 15.26 -7.84
CA PHE A 101 21.54 13.97 -7.92
C PHE A 101 22.79 13.89 -7.00
N ASP A 102 22.90 14.75 -5.97
CA ASP A 102 23.95 14.62 -4.95
C ASP A 102 23.64 13.43 -4.01
N LEU A 103 24.20 12.26 -4.33
CA LEU A 103 24.05 11.06 -3.51
C LEU A 103 24.67 11.21 -2.12
N ALA A 104 25.76 11.98 -1.99
CA ALA A 104 26.39 12.20 -0.69
C ALA A 104 25.51 13.09 0.21
N GLY A 105 24.93 14.14 -0.37
CA GLY A 105 23.92 14.99 0.28
C GLY A 105 22.69 14.18 0.68
N MET A 106 22.18 13.34 -0.21
CA MET A 106 21.05 12.43 0.08
C MET A 106 21.32 11.55 1.31
N TRP A 107 22.48 10.90 1.39
CA TRP A 107 22.81 10.05 2.54
C TRP A 107 22.97 10.83 3.84
N LYS A 108 23.50 12.06 3.77
CA LYS A 108 23.51 12.96 4.94
C LYS A 108 22.11 13.31 5.41
N ASP A 109 21.21 13.60 4.47
CA ASP A 109 19.80 13.89 4.78
C ASP A 109 19.08 12.70 5.39
N VAL A 110 19.25 11.50 4.82
CA VAL A 110 18.71 10.27 5.38
C VAL A 110 19.22 10.03 6.81
N ALA A 111 20.48 10.33 7.11
CA ALA A 111 21.06 10.15 8.43
C ALA A 111 20.64 11.22 9.45
N LYS A 112 20.42 12.47 9.00
CA LYS A 112 20.20 13.62 9.90
C LYS A 112 18.74 14.00 10.10
N ARG A 113 17.87 13.67 9.14
CA ARG A 113 16.45 14.09 9.14
C ARG A 113 15.55 12.87 9.38
N PRO A 114 15.04 12.67 10.62
CA PRO A 114 14.27 11.47 10.97
C PRO A 114 13.08 11.19 10.05
N PHE A 115 12.40 12.23 9.55
CA PHE A 115 11.29 12.06 8.62
C PHE A 115 11.74 11.47 7.29
N ILE A 116 12.92 11.88 6.75
CA ILE A 116 13.49 11.30 5.52
C ILE A 116 13.89 9.85 5.77
N THR A 117 14.53 9.55 6.92
CA THR A 117 14.91 8.17 7.29
C THR A 117 13.72 7.23 7.26
N VAL A 118 12.60 7.62 7.88
CA VAL A 118 11.38 6.78 7.94
C VAL A 118 10.75 6.65 6.54
N GLY A 119 10.69 7.73 5.76
CA GLY A 119 10.20 7.68 4.37
C GLY A 119 11.04 6.76 3.49
N PHE A 120 12.38 6.88 3.59
CA PHE A 120 13.32 6.04 2.87
C PHE A 120 13.21 4.57 3.27
N ALA A 121 13.07 4.27 4.57
CA ALA A 121 12.81 2.91 5.03
C ALA A 121 11.51 2.33 4.46
N GLY A 122 10.45 3.12 4.39
CA GLY A 122 9.19 2.74 3.72
C GLY A 122 9.38 2.43 2.24
N PHE A 123 10.16 3.24 1.52
CA PHE A 123 10.51 3.00 0.12
C PHE A 123 11.29 1.69 -0.06
N VAL A 124 12.35 1.48 0.74
CA VAL A 124 13.17 0.26 0.69
C VAL A 124 12.33 -0.99 0.94
N LEU A 125 11.37 -0.95 1.87
CA LEU A 125 10.44 -2.06 2.12
C LEU A 125 9.53 -2.36 0.91
N LEU A 126 9.17 -1.37 0.10
CA LEU A 126 8.33 -1.57 -1.08
C LEU A 126 9.09 -2.25 -2.23
N ILE A 127 10.40 -2.10 -2.33
CA ILE A 127 11.21 -2.70 -3.41
C ILE A 127 11.03 -4.22 -3.50
N PRO A 128 11.29 -5.02 -2.43
CA PRO A 128 11.11 -6.46 -2.50
C PRO A 128 9.64 -6.86 -2.73
N LEU A 129 8.67 -6.07 -2.27
CA LEU A 129 7.25 -6.32 -2.54
C LEU A 129 6.93 -6.18 -4.03
N ALA A 130 7.47 -5.14 -4.68
CA ALA A 130 7.28 -4.92 -6.11
C ALA A 130 7.95 -6.04 -6.93
N ILE A 131 9.21 -6.35 -6.65
CA ILE A 131 9.99 -7.40 -7.33
C ILE A 131 9.28 -8.75 -7.20
N THR A 132 8.82 -9.11 -6.01
CA THR A 132 8.18 -10.40 -5.75
C THR A 132 6.69 -10.44 -6.13
N SER A 133 6.15 -9.38 -6.71
CA SER A 133 4.77 -9.29 -7.17
C SER A 133 4.51 -9.99 -8.51
N THR A 134 5.19 -11.11 -8.79
CA THR A 134 4.98 -11.92 -10.00
C THR A 134 4.57 -13.35 -9.65
N ALA A 135 3.88 -14.03 -10.59
CA ALA A 135 3.51 -15.44 -10.41
C ALA A 135 4.75 -16.35 -10.26
N GLY A 136 5.86 -16.00 -10.92
CA GLY A 136 7.13 -16.72 -10.81
C GLY A 136 7.68 -16.69 -9.38
N TRP A 137 7.70 -15.52 -8.76
CA TRP A 137 8.17 -15.35 -7.38
C TRP A 137 7.27 -16.02 -6.36
N ILE A 138 5.93 -16.01 -6.56
CA ILE A 138 4.99 -16.74 -5.68
C ILE A 138 5.31 -18.24 -5.69
N ARG A 139 5.61 -18.81 -6.87
CA ARG A 139 6.02 -20.21 -6.99
C ARG A 139 7.37 -20.50 -6.33
N ARG A 140 8.38 -19.62 -6.54
CA ARG A 140 9.74 -19.79 -5.98
C ARG A 140 9.77 -19.69 -4.45
N LEU A 141 9.10 -18.68 -3.87
CA LEU A 141 9.09 -18.45 -2.42
C LEU A 141 8.12 -19.38 -1.67
N GLY A 142 7.12 -19.91 -2.38
CA GLY A 142 5.98 -20.57 -1.78
C GLY A 142 5.00 -19.59 -1.10
N GLY A 143 3.72 -19.96 -1.05
CA GLY A 143 2.67 -19.03 -0.61
C GLY A 143 2.86 -18.48 0.80
N LYS A 144 3.35 -19.30 1.76
CA LYS A 144 3.55 -18.86 3.16
C LYS A 144 4.63 -17.77 3.28
N ARG A 145 5.81 -17.99 2.70
CA ARG A 145 6.94 -17.03 2.75
C ARG A 145 6.61 -15.76 1.98
N TRP A 146 5.97 -15.91 0.82
CA TRP A 146 5.52 -14.78 0.04
C TRP A 146 4.51 -13.91 0.82
N GLN A 147 3.52 -14.52 1.47
CA GLN A 147 2.56 -13.78 2.31
C GLN A 147 3.24 -13.10 3.50
N MET A 148 4.22 -13.74 4.14
CA MET A 148 4.98 -13.16 5.25
C MET A 148 5.73 -11.90 4.79
N LEU A 149 6.47 -11.97 3.67
CA LEU A 149 7.14 -10.82 3.07
C LEU A 149 6.14 -9.69 2.75
N HIS A 150 5.01 -10.02 2.11
CA HIS A 150 4.00 -9.03 1.72
C HIS A 150 3.21 -8.43 2.90
N ARG A 151 3.40 -8.90 4.12
CA ARG A 151 2.89 -8.23 5.34
C ARG A 151 3.68 -6.97 5.68
N SER A 152 4.91 -6.80 5.17
CA SER A 152 5.69 -5.58 5.38
C SER A 152 5.01 -4.34 4.80
N ILE A 153 4.02 -4.49 3.91
CA ILE A 153 3.16 -3.39 3.45
C ILE A 153 2.49 -2.62 4.61
N TYR A 154 2.26 -3.27 5.75
CA TYR A 154 1.67 -2.63 6.93
C TYR A 154 2.67 -1.66 7.58
N PHE A 155 3.93 -2.07 7.69
CA PHE A 155 5.00 -1.18 8.17
C PHE A 155 5.21 -0.01 7.20
N THR A 156 5.22 -0.26 5.89
CA THR A 156 5.32 0.79 4.88
C THR A 156 4.21 1.82 5.00
N ALA A 157 2.96 1.39 5.23
CA ALA A 157 1.84 2.31 5.40
C ALA A 157 1.99 3.17 6.67
N VAL A 158 2.44 2.58 7.78
CA VAL A 158 2.73 3.30 9.02
C VAL A 158 3.88 4.28 8.82
N PHE A 159 4.97 3.86 8.19
CA PHE A 159 6.12 4.73 7.89
C PHE A 159 5.73 5.89 6.99
N GLY A 160 4.89 5.67 5.98
CA GLY A 160 4.38 6.73 5.12
C GLY A 160 3.58 7.79 5.90
N VAL A 161 2.73 7.36 6.84
CA VAL A 161 1.99 8.28 7.72
C VAL A 161 2.92 9.05 8.66
N ILE A 162 3.88 8.37 9.30
CA ILE A 162 4.85 9.01 10.20
C ILE A 162 5.73 10.00 9.43
N HIS A 163 6.22 9.61 8.25
CA HIS A 163 6.98 10.47 7.36
C HIS A 163 6.21 11.76 7.04
N TYR A 164 4.95 11.62 6.64
CA TYR A 164 4.09 12.76 6.31
C TYR A 164 3.82 13.64 7.54
N TYR A 165 3.51 13.05 8.68
CA TYR A 165 3.24 13.77 9.92
C TYR A 165 4.45 14.59 10.39
N TRP A 166 5.65 14.04 10.31
CA TRP A 166 6.88 14.76 10.69
C TRP A 166 7.34 15.79 9.67
N LEU A 167 6.93 15.65 8.40
CA LEU A 167 7.23 16.61 7.34
C LEU A 167 6.47 17.92 7.52
N VAL A 168 5.16 17.83 7.85
CA VAL A 168 4.31 19.02 7.94
C VAL A 168 4.48 19.71 9.29
N LYS A 169 4.70 21.06 9.25
CA LYS A 169 4.95 21.85 10.45
C LYS A 169 3.69 22.51 11.02
N SER A 170 2.70 22.80 10.20
CA SER A 170 1.53 23.60 10.59
C SER A 170 0.20 22.90 10.34
N ASP A 171 -0.06 22.35 9.17
CA ASP A 171 -1.33 21.69 8.84
C ASP A 171 -1.23 20.16 8.90
N VAL A 172 -1.49 19.62 10.08
CA VAL A 172 -1.46 18.18 10.35
C VAL A 172 -2.77 17.45 9.98
N ARG A 173 -3.77 18.15 9.43
CA ARG A 173 -5.10 17.55 9.14
C ARG A 173 -5.00 16.37 8.18
N LYS A 174 -4.26 16.52 7.09
CA LYS A 174 -4.08 15.45 6.10
C LYS A 174 -3.36 14.22 6.67
N PRO A 175 -2.16 14.34 7.29
CA PRO A 175 -1.49 13.17 7.86
C PRO A 175 -2.28 12.51 8.98
N VAL A 176 -2.99 13.25 9.82
CA VAL A 176 -3.89 12.69 10.84
C VAL A 176 -5.06 11.92 10.20
N PHE A 177 -5.67 12.46 9.15
CA PHE A 177 -6.71 11.74 8.40
C PHE A 177 -6.21 10.42 7.82
N TYR A 178 -5.05 10.40 7.16
CA TYR A 178 -4.45 9.16 6.66
C TYR A 178 -4.04 8.22 7.79
N GLY A 179 -3.53 8.76 8.90
CA GLY A 179 -3.20 8.00 10.10
C GLY A 179 -4.40 7.29 10.68
N ALA A 180 -5.54 7.98 10.79
CA ALA A 180 -6.80 7.40 11.23
C ALA A 180 -7.28 6.28 10.27
N LEU A 181 -7.24 6.52 8.95
CA LEU A 181 -7.59 5.49 7.96
C LEU A 181 -6.72 4.24 8.07
N VAL A 182 -5.40 4.41 8.10
CA VAL A 182 -4.46 3.30 8.24
C VAL A 182 -4.68 2.59 9.57
N GLY A 183 -4.85 3.33 10.66
CA GLY A 183 -5.14 2.79 11.99
C GLY A 183 -6.39 1.92 12.01
N ILE A 184 -7.51 2.40 11.48
CA ILE A 184 -8.77 1.65 11.38
C ILE A 184 -8.58 0.38 10.56
N LEU A 185 -7.89 0.46 9.41
CA LEU A 185 -7.63 -0.69 8.54
C LEU A 185 -6.76 -1.75 9.20
N LEU A 186 -5.77 -1.34 10.02
CA LEU A 186 -4.91 -2.26 10.75
C LEU A 186 -5.64 -2.89 11.95
N LEU A 187 -6.40 -2.10 12.72
CA LEU A 187 -7.22 -2.60 13.83
C LEU A 187 -8.26 -3.61 13.35
N TRP A 188 -8.92 -3.34 12.22
CA TRP A 188 -9.84 -4.28 11.61
C TRP A 188 -9.17 -5.62 11.28
N ARG A 189 -7.93 -5.58 10.74
CA ARG A 189 -7.17 -6.81 10.44
C ARG A 189 -6.76 -7.56 11.69
N LEU A 190 -6.36 -6.84 12.71
CA LEU A 190 -6.00 -7.43 14.00
C LEU A 190 -7.21 -8.13 14.62
N GLY A 191 -8.39 -7.49 14.62
CA GLY A 191 -9.65 -8.09 15.06
C GLY A 191 -9.98 -9.36 14.26
N ASP A 192 -9.93 -9.31 12.92
CA ASP A 192 -10.18 -10.48 12.06
C ASP A 192 -9.22 -11.65 12.36
N TRP A 193 -7.99 -11.36 12.70
CA TRP A 193 -6.99 -12.37 13.05
C TRP A 193 -7.31 -13.02 14.41
N PHE A 194 -7.70 -12.24 15.43
CA PHE A 194 -8.09 -12.76 16.74
C PHE A 194 -9.35 -13.62 16.65
N PHE A 195 -10.38 -13.17 15.94
CA PHE A 195 -11.61 -13.94 15.73
C PHE A 195 -11.35 -15.29 15.06
N LYS A 196 -10.50 -15.34 14.04
CA LYS A 196 -10.14 -16.59 13.36
C LYS A 196 -9.37 -17.55 14.28
N ARG A 197 -8.50 -17.05 15.13
CA ARG A 197 -7.78 -17.87 16.11
C ARG A 197 -8.73 -18.46 17.15
N GLY A 198 -9.63 -17.66 17.69
CA GLY A 198 -10.64 -18.10 18.65
C GLY A 198 -11.53 -19.22 18.08
N SER A 199 -12.04 -19.04 16.85
CA SER A 199 -12.84 -20.05 16.17
C SER A 199 -12.07 -21.34 15.92
N ALA A 200 -10.80 -21.27 15.54
CA ALA A 200 -9.96 -22.46 15.30
C ALA A 200 -9.67 -23.25 16.59
N VAL A 201 -9.53 -22.57 17.72
CA VAL A 201 -9.36 -23.20 19.03
C VAL A 201 -10.66 -23.84 19.49
N ALA A 202 -11.81 -23.17 19.33
CA ALA A 202 -13.12 -23.71 19.69
C ALA A 202 -13.46 -25.00 18.91
N VAL A 203 -13.15 -25.05 17.60
CA VAL A 203 -13.36 -26.27 16.79
C VAL A 203 -12.47 -27.41 17.24
N LYS A 204 -11.24 -27.16 17.69
CA LYS A 204 -10.35 -28.22 18.22
C LYS A 204 -10.79 -28.76 19.59
N LEU A 205 -11.51 -27.97 20.37
CA LEU A 205 -11.96 -28.29 21.71
C LEU A 205 -13.37 -28.93 21.70
N SER A 206 -14.11 -28.88 20.56
CA SER A 206 -15.39 -29.56 20.47
C SER A 206 -15.16 -31.07 20.40
N PRO A 207 -15.80 -31.89 21.29
CA PRO A 207 -15.65 -33.35 21.26
C PRO A 207 -16.09 -33.86 19.90
N GLN A 208 -15.25 -34.63 19.21
CA GLN A 208 -15.68 -35.43 18.05
C GLN A 208 -16.80 -36.34 18.51
N ARG A 209 -18.04 -36.06 18.10
CA ARG A 209 -19.12 -37.04 18.26
C ARG A 209 -18.66 -38.32 17.57
N ALA A 210 -18.41 -39.36 18.36
CA ALA A 210 -18.17 -40.69 17.84
C ALA A 210 -19.28 -41.05 16.86
N PRO A 211 -18.97 -41.70 15.72
CA PRO A 211 -20.01 -42.18 14.82
C PRO A 211 -20.92 -43.15 15.60
N ALA A 212 -22.22 -42.85 15.61
CA ALA A 212 -23.20 -43.74 16.18
C ALA A 212 -23.06 -45.09 15.44
N ASN A 213 -22.61 -46.13 16.16
CA ASN A 213 -22.61 -47.49 15.67
C ASN A 213 -24.07 -47.84 15.30
N SER A 214 -24.35 -47.90 14.01
CA SER A 214 -25.54 -48.56 13.50
C SER A 214 -25.31 -50.08 13.56
N THR A 215 -25.54 -50.64 14.74
CA THR A 215 -25.81 -52.06 14.85
C THR A 215 -27.26 -52.27 14.46
N GLN A 216 -27.50 -52.79 13.26
CA GLN A 216 -28.52 -53.82 12.95
C GLN A 216 -28.12 -54.50 11.65
#